data_98fa3cf10c8d7bd4715619f22257111e
#
_entry.id   98fa3cf10c8d7bd4715619f22257111e
#
_cell.length_a   1.000
_cell.length_b   1.000
_cell.length_c   1.000
_cell.angle_alpha   90.00
_cell.angle_beta   90.00
_cell.angle_gamma   90.00
#
_symmetry.space_group_name_H-M   'P 1'
#
loop_
_entity.id
_entity.type
_entity.pdbx_description
1 polymer ?
#
loop_
_entity_poly.entity_id
_entity_poly.type
_entity_poly.pdbx_seq_one_letter_code
_entity_poly.pdbx_strand_id
1 'polypeptide(L)'
;TIIDFGTPSSSSLYLQSGKATADYTFASELSELFLEADVPVDFLYIHCHQSPVLVEDVFRICLARVVQQSVFVIRGIHYSKAMKNLWERLKADDRVGITFDLYDVGILFFDKTKIKQHYIVNF
;
A
#
# COMPACT_ATOMS: atom_id res chain seq x y z
N THR A 1 8.06 8.15 -6.32
CA THR A 1 7.40 7.20 -7.23
C THR A 1 6.04 6.78 -6.67
N ILE A 2 5.07 6.74 -7.54
CA ILE A 2 3.73 6.23 -7.25
C ILE A 2 3.61 4.83 -7.84
N ILE A 3 3.27 3.84 -7.02
CA ILE A 3 3.13 2.45 -7.47
C ILE A 3 1.68 2.00 -7.26
N ASP A 4 1.09 1.45 -8.30
CA ASP A 4 -0.23 0.83 -8.29
C ASP A 4 -0.02 -0.66 -8.54
N PHE A 5 -0.27 -1.50 -7.53
CA PHE A 5 -0.01 -2.94 -7.61
C PHE A 5 -1.30 -3.75 -7.49
N GLY A 6 -1.57 -4.55 -8.50
CA GLY A 6 -2.72 -5.45 -8.49
C GLY A 6 -3.10 -5.90 -9.88
N THR A 7 -4.33 -6.40 -10.01
CA THR A 7 -4.88 -6.76 -11.31
C THR A 7 -5.37 -5.50 -12.03
N PRO A 8 -5.25 -5.44 -13.37
CA PRO A 8 -5.77 -4.31 -14.12
C PRO A 8 -7.26 -4.08 -13.83
N SER A 9 -7.61 -2.81 -13.63
CA SER A 9 -8.98 -2.41 -13.33
C SER A 9 -9.26 -1.05 -13.96
N SER A 10 -10.53 -0.65 -13.98
CA SER A 10 -10.91 0.67 -14.49
C SER A 10 -10.25 1.78 -13.68
N SER A 11 -10.12 1.60 -12.37
CA SER A 11 -9.47 2.57 -11.50
C SER A 11 -7.99 2.75 -11.85
N SER A 12 -7.28 1.65 -12.09
CA SER A 12 -5.86 1.69 -12.47
C SER A 12 -5.67 2.40 -13.80
N LEU A 13 -6.51 2.09 -14.79
CA LEU A 13 -6.44 2.74 -16.09
C LEU A 13 -6.74 4.23 -15.99
N TYR A 14 -7.70 4.60 -15.16
CA TYR A 14 -8.05 6.00 -14.95
C TYR A 14 -6.89 6.78 -14.32
N LEU A 15 -6.27 6.22 -13.26
CA LEU A 15 -5.13 6.85 -12.62
C LEU A 15 -3.96 7.02 -13.59
N GLN A 16 -3.69 6.00 -14.38
CA GLN A 16 -2.62 6.03 -15.36
C GLN A 16 -2.86 7.13 -16.40
N SER A 17 -4.08 7.25 -16.90
CA SER A 17 -4.44 8.26 -17.88
C SER A 17 -4.34 9.66 -17.32
N GLY A 18 -4.72 9.86 -16.05
CA GLY A 18 -4.69 11.16 -15.41
C GLY A 18 -3.32 11.60 -14.92
N LYS A 19 -2.31 10.73 -15.01
CA LYS A 19 -0.98 10.97 -14.46
C LYS A 19 0.12 10.81 -15.51
N ALA A 20 -0.13 11.28 -16.72
CA ALA A 20 0.80 11.10 -17.85
C ALA A 20 2.20 11.67 -17.57
N THR A 21 2.32 12.70 -16.72
CA THR A 21 3.59 13.33 -16.38
C THR A 21 4.13 12.92 -15.01
N ALA A 22 3.37 12.14 -14.24
CA ALA A 22 3.79 11.71 -12.91
C ALA A 22 4.70 10.48 -13.01
N ASP A 23 5.54 10.30 -12.00
CA ASP A 23 6.35 9.11 -11.84
C ASP A 23 5.47 7.97 -11.32
N TYR A 24 4.68 7.40 -12.21
CA TYR A 24 3.65 6.40 -11.92
C TYR A 24 4.02 5.08 -12.55
N THR A 25 3.91 4.00 -11.78
CA THR A 25 4.15 2.63 -12.24
C THR A 25 2.96 1.76 -11.88
N PHE A 26 2.39 1.09 -12.88
CA PHE A 26 1.44 0.00 -12.64
C PHE A 26 2.21 -1.32 -12.70
N ALA A 27 2.03 -2.17 -11.69
CA ALA A 27 2.68 -3.47 -11.61
C ALA A 27 1.67 -4.55 -11.24
N SER A 28 1.81 -5.72 -11.82
CA SER A 28 1.00 -6.89 -11.49
C SER A 28 1.84 -8.08 -11.05
N GLU A 29 3.17 -7.98 -11.14
CA GLU A 29 4.10 -9.03 -10.75
C GLU A 29 5.20 -8.45 -9.86
N LEU A 30 5.68 -9.25 -8.89
CA LEU A 30 6.70 -8.80 -7.95
C LEU A 30 7.99 -8.37 -8.62
N SER A 31 8.37 -9.06 -9.71
CA SER A 31 9.60 -8.74 -10.43
C SER A 31 9.65 -7.30 -10.93
N GLU A 32 8.49 -6.73 -11.23
CA GLU A 32 8.41 -5.35 -11.71
C GLU A 32 8.81 -4.34 -10.63
N LEU A 33 8.66 -4.69 -9.35
CA LEU A 33 8.99 -3.81 -8.25
C LEU A 33 10.50 -3.65 -8.04
N PHE A 34 11.30 -4.55 -8.58
CA PHE A 34 12.75 -4.52 -8.42
C PHE A 34 13.46 -3.70 -9.50
N LEU A 35 12.75 -3.27 -10.53
CA LEU A 35 13.36 -2.52 -11.64
C LEU A 35 13.94 -1.18 -11.21
N GLU A 36 13.33 -0.55 -10.19
CA GLU A 36 13.78 0.73 -9.68
C GLU A 36 13.91 0.68 -8.15
N ALA A 37 14.66 -0.30 -7.65
CA ALA A 37 14.74 -0.59 -6.21
C ALA A 37 15.29 0.57 -5.37
N ASP A 38 16.09 1.46 -5.96
CA ASP A 38 16.70 2.59 -5.25
C ASP A 38 15.81 3.83 -5.22
N VAL A 39 14.69 3.81 -5.93
CA VAL A 39 13.78 4.97 -6.01
C VAL A 39 12.80 4.93 -4.84
N PRO A 40 12.64 6.03 -4.07
CA PRO A 40 11.68 6.07 -2.98
C PRO A 40 10.25 5.86 -3.48
N VAL A 41 9.44 5.15 -2.67
CA VAL A 41 8.02 4.97 -2.95
C VAL A 41 7.26 6.01 -2.13
N ASP A 42 6.68 7.00 -2.79
CA ASP A 42 5.93 8.06 -2.14
C ASP A 42 4.49 7.64 -1.87
N PHE A 43 3.90 6.86 -2.77
CA PHE A 43 2.54 6.38 -2.65
C PHE A 43 2.46 4.98 -3.23
N LEU A 44 1.86 4.06 -2.48
CA LEU A 44 1.63 2.69 -2.91
C LEU A 44 0.14 2.36 -2.75
N TYR A 45 -0.48 1.89 -3.82
CA TYR A 45 -1.84 1.37 -3.79
C TYR A 45 -1.79 -0.13 -4.09
N ILE A 46 -2.21 -0.95 -3.12
CA ILE A 46 -2.24 -2.40 -3.27
C ILE A 46 -3.70 -2.85 -3.39
N HIS A 47 -4.06 -3.52 -4.47
CA HIS A 47 -5.42 -4.01 -4.69
C HIS A 47 -5.45 -5.46 -5.18
N CYS A 48 -4.56 -6.29 -4.64
CA CYS A 48 -4.53 -7.73 -4.90
C CYS A 48 -5.00 -8.52 -3.68
N HIS A 49 -6.07 -8.06 -3.04
CA HIS A 49 -6.58 -8.60 -1.78
C HIS A 49 -7.09 -10.05 -1.85
N GLN A 50 -7.28 -10.61 -3.05
CA GLN A 50 -7.58 -12.03 -3.21
C GLN A 50 -6.38 -12.92 -2.84
N SER A 51 -5.17 -12.36 -2.79
CA SER A 51 -3.96 -13.09 -2.43
C SER A 51 -3.23 -12.37 -1.29
N PRO A 52 -3.56 -12.68 -0.02
CA PRO A 52 -2.91 -12.04 1.12
C PRO A 52 -1.39 -12.19 1.14
N VAL A 53 -0.88 -13.34 0.67
CA VAL A 53 0.57 -13.56 0.59
C VAL A 53 1.22 -12.54 -0.35
N LEU A 54 0.59 -12.30 -1.50
CA LEU A 54 1.10 -11.32 -2.45
C LEU A 54 1.04 -9.90 -1.89
N VAL A 55 -0.05 -9.55 -1.18
CA VAL A 55 -0.16 -8.25 -0.51
C VAL A 55 0.99 -8.05 0.47
N GLU A 56 1.28 -9.07 1.28
CA GLU A 56 2.37 -8.99 2.24
C GLU A 56 3.72 -8.83 1.56
N ASP A 57 3.97 -9.59 0.50
CA ASP A 57 5.23 -9.51 -0.24
C ASP A 57 5.43 -8.12 -0.85
N VAL A 58 4.41 -7.55 -1.46
CA VAL A 58 4.45 -6.20 -2.03
C VAL A 58 4.73 -5.17 -0.94
N PHE A 59 4.03 -5.29 0.19
CA PHE A 59 4.23 -4.38 1.32
C PHE A 59 5.68 -4.43 1.80
N ARG A 60 6.24 -5.63 2.00
CA ARG A 60 7.60 -5.81 2.49
C ARG A 60 8.63 -5.23 1.52
N ILE A 61 8.46 -5.48 0.24
CA ILE A 61 9.38 -4.97 -0.79
C ILE A 61 9.37 -3.45 -0.81
N CYS A 62 8.19 -2.84 -0.82
CA CYS A 62 8.07 -1.39 -0.88
C CYS A 62 8.40 -0.71 0.45
N LEU A 63 8.27 -1.42 1.57
CA LEU A 63 8.60 -0.89 2.88
C LEU A 63 10.08 -0.52 3.00
N ALA A 64 10.95 -1.19 2.26
CA ALA A 64 12.37 -0.86 2.22
C ALA A 64 12.65 0.46 1.49
N ARG A 65 11.65 1.01 0.80
CA ARG A 65 11.77 2.21 -0.02
C ARG A 65 10.91 3.38 0.50
N VAL A 66 10.40 3.27 1.74
CA VAL A 66 9.56 4.34 2.29
C VAL A 66 10.41 5.52 2.74
N VAL A 67 9.81 6.70 2.66
CA VAL A 67 10.33 7.93 3.25
C VAL A 67 9.28 8.49 4.20
N GLN A 68 9.62 9.54 4.94
CA GLN A 68 8.76 10.08 5.99
C GLN A 68 7.36 10.44 5.49
N GLN A 69 7.23 10.97 4.27
CA GLN A 69 5.96 11.38 3.70
C GLN A 69 5.25 10.29 2.90
N SER A 70 5.76 9.06 2.90
CA SER A 70 5.16 7.96 2.15
C SER A 70 3.78 7.60 2.70
N VAL A 71 2.87 7.19 1.80
CA VAL A 71 1.53 6.74 2.15
C VAL A 71 1.27 5.44 1.40
N PHE A 72 0.88 4.40 2.15
CA PHE A 72 0.47 3.13 1.55
C PHE A 72 -1.03 2.95 1.75
N VAL A 73 -1.74 2.55 0.69
CA VAL A 73 -3.17 2.26 0.71
C VAL A 73 -3.37 0.81 0.32
N ILE A 74 -4.07 0.05 1.16
CA ILE A 74 -4.34 -1.37 0.91
C ILE A 74 -5.84 -1.58 0.83
N ARG A 75 -6.31 -2.02 -0.33
CA ARG A 75 -7.71 -2.33 -0.54
C ARG A 75 -8.04 -3.71 0.01
N GLY A 76 -9.24 -3.86 0.56
CA GLY A 76 -9.76 -5.16 0.96
C GLY A 76 -9.21 -5.67 2.28
N ILE A 77 -8.87 -4.81 3.23
CA ILE A 77 -8.33 -5.22 4.53
C ILE A 77 -9.31 -6.06 5.35
N HIS A 78 -10.61 -5.99 5.03
CA HIS A 78 -11.66 -6.81 5.65
C HIS A 78 -12.25 -7.84 4.70
N TYR A 79 -11.62 -8.06 3.54
CA TYR A 79 -12.10 -8.96 2.50
C TYR A 79 -12.25 -10.41 2.99
N SER A 80 -11.31 -10.85 3.83
CA SER A 80 -11.28 -12.21 4.36
C SER A 80 -10.64 -12.21 5.74
N LYS A 81 -10.76 -13.34 6.45
CA LYS A 81 -10.08 -13.49 7.74
C LYS A 81 -8.56 -13.37 7.59
N ALA A 82 -8.01 -13.93 6.50
CA ALA A 82 -6.58 -13.84 6.22
C ALA A 82 -6.15 -12.39 6.01
N MET A 83 -6.94 -11.58 5.31
CA MET A 83 -6.65 -10.16 5.12
C MET A 83 -6.75 -9.38 6.42
N LYS A 84 -7.74 -9.67 7.26
CA LYS A 84 -7.86 -9.02 8.57
C LYS A 84 -6.64 -9.31 9.45
N ASN A 85 -6.19 -10.56 9.47
CA ASN A 85 -5.00 -10.95 10.22
C ASN A 85 -3.75 -10.28 9.67
N LEU A 86 -3.63 -10.20 8.34
CA LEU A 86 -2.53 -9.50 7.69
C LEU A 86 -2.51 -8.02 8.08
N TRP A 87 -3.67 -7.35 8.03
CA TRP A 87 -3.78 -5.94 8.39
C TRP A 87 -3.26 -5.68 9.82
N GLU A 88 -3.62 -6.56 10.76
CA GLU A 88 -3.13 -6.44 12.14
C GLU A 88 -1.61 -6.59 12.21
N ARG A 89 -1.03 -7.52 11.45
CA ARG A 89 0.43 -7.69 11.41
C ARG A 89 1.12 -6.47 10.80
N LEU A 90 0.56 -5.89 9.74
CA LEU A 90 1.15 -4.73 9.08
C LEU A 90 1.14 -3.51 9.99
N LYS A 91 0.05 -3.30 10.74
CA LYS A 91 -0.04 -2.20 11.70
C LYS A 91 1.01 -2.32 12.80
N ALA A 92 1.39 -3.53 13.15
CA ALA A 92 2.35 -3.78 14.22
C ALA A 92 3.81 -3.54 13.82
N ASP A 93 4.09 -3.34 12.53
CA ASP A 93 5.46 -3.11 12.07
C ASP A 93 6.00 -1.79 12.66
N ASP A 94 7.26 -1.82 13.11
CA ASP A 94 7.89 -0.68 13.78
C ASP A 94 8.02 0.55 12.88
N ARG A 95 8.03 0.35 11.56
CA ARG A 95 8.15 1.44 10.59
C ARG A 95 6.83 2.14 10.33
N VAL A 96 5.72 1.52 10.70
CA VAL A 96 4.38 2.09 10.52
C VAL A 96 4.07 3.04 11.68
N GLY A 97 3.61 4.24 11.35
CA GLY A 97 3.18 5.23 12.32
C GLY A 97 1.67 5.21 12.53
N ILE A 98 0.97 6.13 11.89
CA ILE A 98 -0.49 6.27 12.01
C ILE A 98 -1.17 5.41 10.94
N THR A 99 -2.25 4.74 11.30
CA THR A 99 -3.06 3.97 10.35
C THR A 99 -4.53 4.36 10.46
N PHE A 100 -5.23 4.25 9.34
CA PHE A 100 -6.68 4.44 9.28
C PHE A 100 -7.33 3.21 8.67
N ASP A 101 -8.30 2.63 9.38
CA ASP A 101 -9.13 1.53 8.89
C ASP A 101 -10.47 2.12 8.46
N LEU A 102 -10.69 2.17 7.15
CA LEU A 102 -11.92 2.69 6.54
C LEU A 102 -12.83 1.55 6.08
N TYR A 103 -12.67 0.38 6.64
CA TYR A 103 -13.36 -0.87 6.34
C TYR A 103 -12.89 -1.50 5.03
N ASP A 104 -13.17 -0.88 3.88
CA ASP A 104 -12.76 -1.42 2.57
C ASP A 104 -11.29 -1.17 2.27
N VAL A 105 -10.73 -0.14 2.88
CA VAL A 105 -9.37 0.32 2.63
C VAL A 105 -8.65 0.59 3.93
N GLY A 106 -7.37 0.27 3.97
CA GLY A 106 -6.49 0.66 5.05
C GLY A 106 -5.44 1.64 4.55
N ILE A 107 -5.14 2.66 5.33
CA ILE A 107 -4.13 3.66 5.00
C ILE A 107 -3.04 3.63 6.07
N LEU A 108 -1.78 3.59 5.64
CA LEU A 108 -0.63 3.57 6.54
C LEU A 108 0.28 4.75 6.24
N PHE A 109 0.67 5.44 7.30
CA PHE A 109 1.62 6.55 7.26
C PHE A 109 2.90 6.15 7.98
N PHE A 110 4.03 6.69 7.55
CA PHE A 110 5.36 6.27 8.02
C PHE A 110 6.13 7.39 8.72
N ASP A 111 5.48 8.47 9.10
CA ASP A 111 6.09 9.58 9.81
C ASP A 111 6.37 9.18 11.27
N LYS A 112 7.63 8.93 11.58
CA LYS A 112 8.08 8.48 12.91
C LYS A 112 8.18 9.61 13.92
N THR A 113 8.01 10.86 13.50
CA THR A 113 7.94 11.98 14.44
C THR A 113 6.60 12.04 15.16
N LYS A 114 5.61 11.28 14.67
CA LYS A 114 4.29 11.18 15.29
C LYS A 114 4.20 9.96 16.18
N ILE A 115 3.33 10.03 17.20
CA ILE A 115 3.04 8.88 18.06
C ILE A 115 2.29 7.85 17.24
N LYS A 116 2.70 6.58 17.36
CA LYS A 116 2.03 5.48 16.66
C LYS A 116 0.59 5.36 17.14
N GLN A 117 -0.37 5.47 16.22
CA GLN A 117 -1.80 5.39 16.54
C GLN A 117 -2.56 4.68 15.42
N HIS A 118 -3.64 3.99 15.80
CA HIS A 118 -4.48 3.26 14.86
C HIS A 118 -5.93 3.75 15.03
N TYR A 119 -6.52 4.20 13.94
CA TYR A 119 -7.88 4.72 13.92
C TYR A 119 -8.78 3.81 13.11
N ILE A 120 -10.00 3.62 13.59
CA ILE A 120 -11.07 2.96 12.83
C ILE A 120 -12.11 4.05 12.54
N VAL A 121 -12.41 4.24 11.27
CA VAL A 121 -13.38 5.26 10.85
C VAL A 121 -14.64 4.54 10.37
N ASN A 122 -15.75 4.81 11.03
CA ASN A 122 -17.05 4.25 10.70
C ASN A 122 -17.86 5.26 9.90
N PHE A 123 -18.44 4.79 8.82
CA PHE A 123 -19.30 5.62 7.97
C PHE A 123 -20.77 5.31 8.20
#